data_404cecb4cd0678928d8f87419917d795
#
_entry.id   404cecb4cd0678928d8f87419917d795
#
_cell.length_a   1.000
_cell.length_b   1.000
_cell.length_c   1.000
_cell.angle_alpha   90.00
_cell.angle_beta   90.00
_cell.angle_gamma   90.00
#
_symmetry.space_group_name_H-M   'P 1'
#
loop_
_entity.id
_entity.type
_entity.pdbx_description
1 polymer ?
#
loop_
_entity_poly.entity_id
_entity_poly.type
_entity_poly.pdbx_seq_one_letter_code
_entity_poly.pdbx_strand_id
1 'polypeptide(L)'
;LVQDYARQLVHEIGFPVYEVNGANMFSMQHPVVSAYASLYGDRLYQFKAGKQDVVMSYDASYPQFSLASKAPLSHKQLPFSHFSLSDCYRQEQSGEMMLLLRQRRFYMPDIHPYFKDVAEAFAWFPKLQAKILESGQEAKRDYQVVIEVPSKKVWQEYRQYIEKIPEELGADVLVNIIEDGKDRYWVVNVDYKIIDKLGQAREIACIQVDIGNAPRLNIRYIDEDGSVRHPAIIHSAIPGGIERYLYILFDNFEKGLPLWLCPVQIRLLPVGAEFIEECQRLVEKYKDLPLRIEIDDRSVSVSSKLKLAHQDYVPHKVVIGQQEINDNFSDLKNLVEKLASEVKGMPYICRDWPADVSRQP
;
A
#
# COMPACT_ATOMS: atom_id res chain seq x y z
N LEU A 1 -2.05 9.27 -4.87
CA LEU A 1 -2.67 8.12 -5.57
C LEU A 1 -2.41 6.79 -4.84
N VAL A 2 -1.14 6.33 -4.69
CA VAL A 2 -0.85 5.04 -4.04
C VAL A 2 -1.29 5.03 -2.57
N GLN A 3 -1.14 6.12 -1.84
CA GLN A 3 -1.64 6.25 -0.47
C GLN A 3 -3.17 6.20 -0.40
N ASP A 4 -3.86 6.79 -1.36
CA ASP A 4 -5.33 6.74 -1.43
C ASP A 4 -5.82 5.35 -1.84
N TYR A 5 -5.07 4.68 -2.71
CA TYR A 5 -5.31 3.27 -3.04
C TYR A 5 -5.18 2.37 -1.80
N ALA A 6 -4.14 2.58 -0.99
CA ALA A 6 -3.99 1.85 0.27
C ALA A 6 -5.18 2.08 1.22
N ARG A 7 -5.67 3.34 1.36
CA ARG A 7 -6.90 3.63 2.14
C ARG A 7 -8.10 2.88 1.59
N GLN A 8 -8.30 2.91 0.27
CA GLN A 8 -9.40 2.21 -0.39
C GLN A 8 -9.37 0.71 -0.08
N LEU A 9 -8.22 0.05 -0.29
CA LEU A 9 -8.07 -1.38 -0.05
C LEU A 9 -8.43 -1.77 1.39
N VAL A 10 -7.96 -1.00 2.39
CA VAL A 10 -8.23 -1.34 3.79
C VAL A 10 -9.69 -1.10 4.19
N HIS A 11 -10.36 -0.08 3.66
CA HIS A 11 -11.76 0.16 3.92
C HIS A 11 -12.69 -0.89 3.28
N GLU A 12 -12.26 -1.54 2.20
CA GLU A 12 -13.01 -2.60 1.52
C GLU A 12 -12.90 -3.98 2.18
N ILE A 13 -12.09 -4.15 3.24
CA ILE A 13 -11.97 -5.43 3.97
C ILE A 13 -13.30 -5.84 4.62
N GLY A 14 -14.08 -4.85 5.14
CA GLY A 14 -15.46 -5.05 5.58
C GLY A 14 -15.71 -4.98 7.08
N PHE A 15 -14.74 -4.56 7.90
CA PHE A 15 -14.93 -4.12 9.29
C PHE A 15 -14.71 -2.60 9.42
N PRO A 16 -15.14 -1.95 10.51
CA PRO A 16 -14.87 -0.54 10.75
C PRO A 16 -13.37 -0.25 10.82
N VAL A 17 -12.90 0.76 10.08
CA VAL A 17 -11.50 1.19 10.06
C VAL A 17 -11.44 2.64 10.53
N TYR A 18 -10.63 2.89 11.56
CA TYR A 18 -10.39 4.22 12.12
C TYR A 18 -8.97 4.67 11.79
N GLU A 19 -8.85 5.75 10.99
CA GLU A 19 -7.53 6.31 10.65
C GLU A 19 -6.97 7.06 11.86
N VAL A 20 -5.75 6.67 12.28
CA VAL A 20 -5.03 7.26 13.40
C VAL A 20 -3.83 8.02 12.87
N ASN A 21 -3.85 9.34 13.01
CA ASN A 21 -2.71 10.19 12.69
C ASN A 21 -1.94 10.49 13.97
N GLY A 22 -0.70 10.00 14.04
CA GLY A 22 0.19 10.15 15.19
C GLY A 22 1.33 11.13 14.93
N ALA A 23 2.10 11.41 15.98
CA ALA A 23 3.38 12.08 15.86
C ALA A 23 4.43 11.11 15.27
N ASN A 24 5.55 11.68 14.79
CA ASN A 24 6.69 10.88 14.31
C ASN A 24 7.74 10.62 15.40
N MET A 25 7.59 11.25 16.56
CA MET A 25 8.48 11.14 17.71
C MET A 25 7.68 10.86 18.97
N PHE A 26 8.13 9.91 19.75
CA PHE A 26 7.45 9.43 20.93
C PHE A 26 8.40 9.43 22.15
N SER A 27 7.85 9.78 23.33
CA SER A 27 8.60 9.71 24.57
C SER A 27 8.81 8.26 25.00
N MET A 28 10.05 7.89 25.29
CA MET A 28 10.40 6.58 25.88
C MET A 28 9.88 6.41 27.32
N GLN A 29 9.36 7.46 27.95
CA GLN A 29 8.68 7.39 29.24
C GLN A 29 7.26 6.81 29.13
N HIS A 30 6.67 6.79 27.92
CA HIS A 30 5.36 6.20 27.73
C HIS A 30 5.46 4.65 27.76
N PRO A 31 4.71 3.96 28.65
CA PRO A 31 4.90 2.52 28.88
C PRO A 31 4.75 1.66 27.61
N VAL A 32 3.72 1.95 26.79
CA VAL A 32 3.47 1.23 25.54
C VAL A 32 4.62 1.44 24.54
N VAL A 33 5.09 2.69 24.40
CA VAL A 33 6.20 3.02 23.50
C VAL A 33 7.48 2.30 23.93
N SER A 34 7.83 2.39 25.21
CA SER A 34 9.04 1.73 25.75
C SER A 34 8.99 0.21 25.60
N ALA A 35 7.85 -0.40 25.95
CA ALA A 35 7.67 -1.84 25.86
C ALA A 35 7.73 -2.35 24.42
N TYR A 36 7.15 -1.61 23.47
CA TYR A 36 7.17 -1.99 22.08
C TYR A 36 8.53 -1.71 21.41
N ALA A 37 9.13 -0.55 21.69
CA ALA A 37 10.46 -0.18 21.20
C ALA A 37 11.56 -1.19 21.58
N SER A 38 11.45 -1.83 22.75
CA SER A 38 12.42 -2.84 23.21
C SER A 38 12.56 -4.05 22.27
N LEU A 39 11.63 -4.26 21.36
CA LEU A 39 11.66 -5.35 20.38
C LEU A 39 12.67 -5.12 19.24
N TYR A 40 13.09 -3.88 18.99
CA TYR A 40 13.80 -3.50 17.76
C TYR A 40 15.27 -3.14 17.94
N GLY A 41 15.72 -2.94 19.19
CA GLY A 41 17.15 -2.73 19.51
C GLY A 41 17.80 -1.59 18.71
N ASP A 42 18.94 -1.90 18.08
CA ASP A 42 19.77 -0.92 17.36
C ASP A 42 19.14 -0.39 16.05
N ARG A 43 17.97 -0.90 15.66
CA ARG A 43 17.25 -0.41 14.48
C ARG A 43 16.43 0.84 14.75
N LEU A 44 16.40 1.32 15.97
CA LEU A 44 15.66 2.51 16.37
C LEU A 44 16.50 3.78 16.25
N TYR A 45 15.91 4.84 15.73
CA TYR A 45 16.45 6.20 15.93
C TYR A 45 15.99 6.69 17.30
N GLN A 46 16.93 6.69 18.26
CA GLN A 46 16.73 7.22 19.60
C GLN A 46 17.67 8.39 19.85
N PHE A 47 17.18 9.43 20.51
CA PHE A 47 17.97 10.62 20.85
C PHE A 47 17.36 11.38 22.03
N LYS A 48 18.10 12.37 22.53
CA LYS A 48 17.61 13.26 23.60
C LYS A 48 16.99 14.52 23.01
N ALA A 49 15.72 14.78 23.35
CA ALA A 49 15.04 16.04 23.11
C ALA A 49 14.96 16.80 24.44
N GLY A 50 15.91 17.67 24.71
CA GLY A 50 16.07 18.29 26.03
C GLY A 50 16.43 17.27 27.11
N LYS A 51 15.52 17.08 28.09
CA LYS A 51 15.70 16.10 29.18
C LYS A 51 15.01 14.75 28.91
N GLN A 52 14.29 14.62 27.78
CA GLN A 52 13.53 13.43 27.47
C GLN A 52 14.28 12.55 26.47
N ASP A 53 14.23 11.24 26.71
CA ASP A 53 14.61 10.25 25.72
C ASP A 53 13.42 10.02 24.79
N VAL A 54 13.65 10.17 23.48
CA VAL A 54 12.65 10.02 22.45
C VAL A 54 13.07 8.99 21.41
N VAL A 55 12.10 8.37 20.79
CA VAL A 55 12.25 7.44 19.66
C VAL A 55 11.45 7.92 18.49
N MET A 56 11.99 7.78 17.29
CA MET A 56 11.21 7.99 16.06
C MET A 56 10.31 6.79 15.77
N SER A 57 9.22 7.03 15.08
CA SER A 57 8.24 6.01 14.71
C SER A 57 8.91 4.90 13.88
N TYR A 58 8.95 3.69 14.41
CA TYR A 58 9.47 2.52 13.71
C TYR A 58 8.41 1.93 12.75
N ASP A 59 7.16 1.96 13.18
CA ASP A 59 5.94 1.57 12.48
C ASP A 59 4.73 2.33 13.08
N ALA A 60 3.51 1.99 12.69
CA ALA A 60 2.30 2.63 13.19
C ALA A 60 1.87 2.17 14.60
N SER A 61 2.54 1.20 15.20
CA SER A 61 2.08 0.56 16.45
C SER A 61 2.11 1.50 17.64
N TYR A 62 3.06 2.45 17.71
CA TYR A 62 3.16 3.37 18.86
C TYR A 62 1.88 4.17 19.10
N PRO A 63 1.34 4.92 18.13
CA PRO A 63 0.09 5.65 18.35
C PRO A 63 -1.11 4.74 18.47
N GLN A 64 -1.23 3.72 17.62
CA GLN A 64 -2.39 2.84 17.57
C GLN A 64 -2.54 2.02 18.85
N PHE A 65 -1.47 1.39 19.36
CA PHE A 65 -1.52 0.61 20.59
C PHE A 65 -1.63 1.49 21.84
N SER A 66 -1.02 2.69 21.82
CA SER A 66 -1.20 3.65 22.90
C SER A 66 -2.66 4.08 23.03
N LEU A 67 -3.36 4.25 21.91
CA LEU A 67 -4.79 4.55 21.89
C LEU A 67 -5.60 3.34 22.38
N ALA A 68 -5.38 2.15 21.80
CA ALA A 68 -6.10 0.94 22.16
C ALA A 68 -5.93 0.54 23.63
N SER A 69 -4.74 0.74 24.21
CA SER A 69 -4.46 0.41 25.62
C SER A 69 -5.27 1.25 26.63
N LYS A 70 -5.79 2.39 26.20
CA LYS A 70 -6.60 3.32 27.02
C LYS A 70 -8.08 3.28 26.68
N ALA A 71 -8.45 2.64 25.55
CA ALA A 71 -9.83 2.58 25.12
C ALA A 71 -10.64 1.57 25.97
N PRO A 72 -11.85 1.92 26.43
CA PRO A 72 -12.75 1.00 27.11
C PRO A 72 -13.45 0.11 26.06
N LEU A 73 -12.76 -0.91 25.55
CA LEU A 73 -13.27 -1.79 24.51
C LEU A 73 -14.24 -2.84 25.09
N SER A 74 -15.24 -3.23 24.31
CA SER A 74 -16.13 -4.35 24.58
C SER A 74 -16.22 -5.27 23.36
N HIS A 75 -16.68 -6.51 23.56
CA HIS A 75 -16.90 -7.47 22.48
C HIS A 75 -17.78 -6.93 21.35
N LYS A 76 -18.71 -6.00 21.64
CA LYS A 76 -19.62 -5.39 20.65
C LYS A 76 -18.91 -4.51 19.61
N GLN A 77 -17.71 -4.05 19.93
CA GLN A 77 -16.92 -3.20 19.04
C GLN A 77 -16.00 -4.02 18.14
N LEU A 78 -15.76 -5.30 18.48
CA LEU A 78 -14.90 -6.20 17.71
C LEU A 78 -15.70 -6.90 16.58
N PRO A 79 -15.13 -7.11 15.39
CA PRO A 79 -13.82 -6.62 14.99
C PRO A 79 -13.85 -5.15 14.54
N PHE A 80 -12.78 -4.42 14.78
CA PHE A 80 -12.50 -3.12 14.20
C PHE A 80 -11.00 -2.99 13.96
N SER A 81 -10.56 -1.99 13.20
CA SER A 81 -9.15 -1.73 12.97
C SER A 81 -8.75 -0.29 13.19
N HIS A 82 -7.53 -0.09 13.67
CA HIS A 82 -6.80 1.14 13.45
C HIS A 82 -6.02 1.04 12.13
N PHE A 83 -5.90 2.16 11.43
CA PHE A 83 -5.11 2.31 10.21
C PHE A 83 -4.28 3.59 10.30
N SER A 84 -3.06 3.58 9.78
CA SER A 84 -2.22 4.79 9.66
C SER A 84 -1.41 4.74 8.38
N LEU A 85 -1.33 5.87 7.69
CA LEU A 85 -0.24 6.13 6.74
C LEU A 85 0.96 6.66 7.54
N SER A 86 1.69 5.75 8.14
CA SER A 86 2.76 6.08 9.07
C SER A 86 4.05 6.44 8.34
N ASP A 87 4.64 7.57 8.74
CA ASP A 87 6.00 7.96 8.34
C ASP A 87 6.98 7.22 9.27
N CYS A 88 7.62 6.18 8.75
CA CYS A 88 8.43 5.24 9.51
C CYS A 88 9.92 5.52 9.34
N TYR A 89 10.67 5.28 10.43
CA TYR A 89 12.11 5.55 10.49
C TYR A 89 12.84 4.33 11.05
N ARG A 90 13.74 3.76 10.26
CA ARG A 90 14.55 2.60 10.66
C ARG A 90 16.03 2.87 10.44
N GLN A 91 16.86 2.61 11.44
CA GLN A 91 18.30 2.79 11.35
C GLN A 91 18.93 1.64 10.55
N GLU A 92 18.70 1.65 9.24
CA GLU A 92 19.30 0.67 8.34
C GLU A 92 20.79 0.96 8.13
N GLN A 93 21.60 -0.09 8.06
CA GLN A 93 23.02 0.04 7.76
C GLN A 93 23.24 0.39 6.28
N SER A 94 24.34 1.08 5.97
CA SER A 94 24.62 1.56 4.60
C SER A 94 24.61 0.44 3.56
N GLY A 95 25.11 -0.76 3.88
CA GLY A 95 25.15 -1.91 2.98
C GLY A 95 23.80 -2.62 2.79
N GLU A 96 22.80 -2.28 3.61
CA GLU A 96 21.45 -2.88 3.54
C GLU A 96 20.48 -2.04 2.69
N MET A 97 20.83 -0.77 2.43
CA MET A 97 19.92 0.15 1.74
C MET A 97 19.78 -0.20 0.27
N MET A 98 18.54 -0.17 -0.22
CA MET A 98 18.20 -0.39 -1.62
C MET A 98 17.06 0.56 -2.00
N LEU A 99 17.23 1.27 -3.13
CA LEU A 99 16.26 2.26 -3.61
C LEU A 99 14.85 1.69 -3.63
N LEU A 100 13.90 2.42 -3.04
CA LEU A 100 12.48 2.09 -2.87
C LEU A 100 12.20 0.82 -2.04
N LEU A 101 13.09 -0.16 -2.00
CA LEU A 101 12.85 -1.43 -1.32
C LEU A 101 13.22 -1.40 0.17
N ARG A 102 14.35 -0.74 0.52
CA ARG A 102 14.84 -0.63 1.89
C ARG A 102 15.47 0.73 2.14
N GLN A 103 14.75 1.57 2.89
CA GLN A 103 15.11 2.94 3.16
C GLN A 103 15.08 3.23 4.66
N ARG A 104 15.77 4.29 5.07
CA ARG A 104 15.74 4.77 6.47
C ARG A 104 14.47 5.52 6.83
N ARG A 105 13.78 6.08 5.84
CA ARG A 105 12.46 6.71 5.95
C ARG A 105 11.58 6.20 4.83
N PHE A 106 10.37 5.78 5.15
CA PHE A 106 9.39 5.26 4.20
C PHE A 106 7.98 5.38 4.77
N TYR A 107 6.97 5.31 3.91
CA TYR A 107 5.58 5.31 4.32
C TYR A 107 5.02 3.89 4.39
N MET A 108 4.38 3.58 5.52
CA MET A 108 3.72 2.29 5.73
C MET A 108 2.21 2.50 5.93
N PRO A 109 1.36 1.97 5.03
CA PRO A 109 -0.08 1.94 5.22
C PRO A 109 -0.44 0.77 6.15
N ASP A 110 -0.21 0.97 7.42
CA ASP A 110 -0.22 -0.06 8.45
C ASP A 110 -1.61 -0.20 9.09
N ILE A 111 -2.10 -1.42 9.16
CA ILE A 111 -3.42 -1.77 9.69
C ILE A 111 -3.30 -2.76 10.84
N HIS A 112 -3.97 -2.47 11.95
CA HIS A 112 -4.06 -3.36 13.11
C HIS A 112 -5.53 -3.64 13.45
N PRO A 113 -6.16 -4.66 12.84
CA PRO A 113 -7.47 -5.12 13.25
C PRO A 113 -7.39 -5.93 14.54
N TYR A 114 -8.39 -5.71 15.42
CA TYR A 114 -8.56 -6.34 16.71
C TYR A 114 -9.71 -7.31 16.64
N PHE A 115 -9.48 -8.54 17.06
CA PHE A 115 -10.45 -9.64 17.06
C PHE A 115 -10.62 -10.19 18.47
N LYS A 116 -11.79 -10.76 18.77
CA LYS A 116 -12.01 -11.33 20.11
C LYS A 116 -11.02 -12.46 20.44
N ASP A 117 -10.62 -13.25 19.45
CA ASP A 117 -9.70 -14.38 19.62
C ASP A 117 -8.95 -14.72 18.32
N VAL A 118 -8.05 -15.69 18.41
CA VAL A 118 -7.26 -16.18 17.28
C VAL A 118 -8.15 -16.82 16.19
N ALA A 119 -9.21 -17.51 16.57
CA ALA A 119 -10.10 -18.18 15.60
C ALA A 119 -10.80 -17.14 14.73
N GLU A 120 -11.28 -16.04 15.32
CA GLU A 120 -11.85 -14.93 14.57
C GLU A 120 -10.81 -14.23 13.69
N ALA A 121 -9.59 -14.02 14.20
CA ALA A 121 -8.49 -13.44 13.40
C ALA A 121 -8.21 -14.28 12.13
N PHE A 122 -8.13 -15.61 12.26
CA PHE A 122 -7.95 -16.49 11.11
C PHE A 122 -9.18 -16.54 10.18
N ALA A 123 -10.39 -16.36 10.70
CA ALA A 123 -11.58 -16.27 9.86
C ALA A 123 -11.61 -15.01 8.97
N TRP A 124 -10.95 -13.93 9.40
CA TRP A 124 -10.81 -12.70 8.63
C TRP A 124 -9.54 -12.65 7.77
N PHE A 125 -8.57 -13.53 8.03
CA PHE A 125 -7.28 -13.59 7.32
C PHE A 125 -7.45 -13.60 5.78
N PRO A 126 -8.35 -14.44 5.18
CA PRO A 126 -8.52 -14.49 3.72
C PRO A 126 -8.92 -13.16 3.10
N LYS A 127 -9.70 -12.33 3.82
CA LYS A 127 -10.12 -11.03 3.32
C LYS A 127 -8.97 -10.01 3.25
N LEU A 128 -8.06 -10.04 4.24
CA LEU A 128 -6.84 -9.23 4.20
C LEU A 128 -5.91 -9.73 3.09
N GLN A 129 -5.70 -11.05 3.02
CA GLN A 129 -4.92 -11.68 1.96
C GLN A 129 -5.42 -11.30 0.57
N ALA A 130 -6.74 -11.33 0.34
CA ALA A 130 -7.34 -10.97 -0.94
C ALA A 130 -6.95 -9.54 -1.38
N LYS A 131 -6.89 -8.57 -0.43
CA LYS A 131 -6.50 -7.19 -0.74
C LYS A 131 -5.01 -7.05 -1.09
N ILE A 132 -4.15 -7.85 -0.47
CA ILE A 132 -2.73 -7.91 -0.87
C ILE A 132 -2.61 -8.51 -2.29
N LEU A 133 -3.31 -9.62 -2.56
CA LEU A 133 -3.27 -10.27 -3.88
C LEU A 133 -3.84 -9.37 -4.97
N GLU A 134 -4.95 -8.68 -4.70
CA GLU A 134 -5.55 -7.68 -5.60
C GLU A 134 -4.53 -6.60 -5.98
N SER A 135 -3.79 -6.08 -5.01
CA SER A 135 -2.75 -5.07 -5.27
C SER A 135 -1.59 -5.61 -6.10
N GLY A 136 -1.24 -6.87 -5.94
CA GLY A 136 -0.25 -7.56 -6.78
C GLY A 136 -0.72 -7.70 -8.22
N GLN A 137 -1.97 -8.12 -8.43
CA GLN A 137 -2.59 -8.23 -9.75
C GLN A 137 -2.64 -6.87 -10.45
N GLU A 138 -3.00 -5.81 -9.72
CA GLU A 138 -3.00 -4.44 -10.24
C GLU A 138 -1.58 -4.01 -10.69
N ALA A 139 -0.54 -4.39 -9.94
CA ALA A 139 0.86 -4.19 -10.33
C ALA A 139 1.34 -5.20 -11.40
N LYS A 140 0.49 -6.10 -11.89
CA LYS A 140 0.82 -7.19 -12.83
C LYS A 140 1.93 -8.10 -12.28
N ARG A 141 1.85 -8.41 -10.98
CA ARG A 141 2.80 -9.25 -10.24
C ARG A 141 2.09 -10.37 -9.50
N ASP A 142 2.65 -11.57 -9.59
CA ASP A 142 2.25 -12.71 -8.79
C ASP A 142 3.13 -12.80 -7.55
N TYR A 143 2.52 -13.05 -6.39
CA TYR A 143 3.23 -13.25 -5.14
C TYR A 143 3.58 -14.72 -4.91
N GLN A 144 4.81 -14.94 -4.44
CA GLN A 144 5.22 -16.17 -3.79
C GLN A 144 4.94 -16.03 -2.30
N VAL A 145 4.25 -17.00 -1.71
CA VAL A 145 3.85 -16.93 -0.30
C VAL A 145 4.76 -17.79 0.55
N VAL A 146 5.29 -17.21 1.63
CA VAL A 146 6.11 -17.90 2.63
C VAL A 146 5.43 -17.76 3.97
N ILE A 147 5.14 -18.87 4.63
CA ILE A 147 4.58 -18.92 5.98
C ILE A 147 5.71 -19.19 6.96
N GLU A 148 5.88 -18.32 7.94
CA GLU A 148 6.82 -18.49 9.03
C GLU A 148 6.08 -18.81 10.34
N VAL A 149 6.58 -19.80 11.06
CA VAL A 149 6.04 -20.22 12.36
C VAL A 149 7.19 -20.25 13.37
N PRO A 150 7.02 -19.70 14.59
CA PRO A 150 8.08 -19.57 15.58
C PRO A 150 8.71 -20.90 16.02
N SER A 151 7.89 -21.97 16.12
CA SER A 151 8.36 -23.26 16.61
C SER A 151 7.40 -24.40 16.18
N LYS A 152 7.89 -25.65 16.30
CA LYS A 152 7.05 -26.84 16.13
C LYS A 152 5.87 -26.90 17.10
N LYS A 153 6.05 -26.39 18.33
CA LYS A 153 4.95 -26.31 19.32
C LYS A 153 3.84 -25.40 18.80
N VAL A 154 4.18 -24.18 18.34
CA VAL A 154 3.22 -23.24 17.77
C VAL A 154 2.57 -23.79 16.50
N TRP A 155 3.34 -24.47 15.64
CA TRP A 155 2.79 -25.18 14.49
C TRP A 155 1.72 -26.20 14.89
N GLN A 156 2.00 -27.07 15.86
CA GLN A 156 1.04 -28.09 16.32
C GLN A 156 -0.23 -27.46 16.89
N GLU A 157 -0.10 -26.36 17.65
CA GLU A 157 -1.21 -25.67 18.30
C GLU A 157 -2.14 -24.97 17.31
N TYR A 158 -1.58 -24.31 16.27
CA TYR A 158 -2.32 -23.51 15.30
C TYR A 158 -2.45 -24.15 13.92
N ARG A 159 -1.99 -25.39 13.74
CA ARG A 159 -1.93 -26.10 12.46
C ARG A 159 -3.25 -26.06 11.70
N GLN A 160 -4.38 -26.32 12.38
CA GLN A 160 -5.72 -26.33 11.76
C GLN A 160 -6.12 -25.00 11.09
N TYR A 161 -5.52 -23.89 11.52
CA TYR A 161 -5.73 -22.58 10.91
C TYR A 161 -4.70 -22.29 9.81
N ILE A 162 -3.44 -22.65 10.07
CA ILE A 162 -2.32 -22.33 9.16
C ILE A 162 -2.45 -23.13 7.86
N GLU A 163 -2.87 -24.40 7.92
CA GLU A 163 -3.07 -25.25 6.74
C GLU A 163 -4.20 -24.77 5.82
N LYS A 164 -5.13 -23.95 6.30
CA LYS A 164 -6.16 -23.34 5.45
C LYS A 164 -5.63 -22.22 4.56
N ILE A 165 -4.51 -21.58 4.93
CA ILE A 165 -3.94 -20.47 4.14
C ILE A 165 -3.61 -20.92 2.71
N PRO A 166 -2.82 -21.99 2.47
CA PRO A 166 -2.57 -22.49 1.13
C PRO A 166 -3.82 -23.05 0.44
N GLU A 167 -4.76 -23.66 1.19
CA GLU A 167 -6.02 -24.14 0.62
C GLU A 167 -6.85 -23.01 0.02
N GLU A 168 -6.99 -21.89 0.75
CA GLU A 168 -7.72 -20.71 0.31
C GLU A 168 -6.97 -19.93 -0.79
N LEU A 169 -5.64 -19.95 -0.76
CA LEU A 169 -4.80 -19.37 -1.81
C LEU A 169 -4.88 -20.18 -3.12
N GLY A 170 -5.18 -21.49 -3.04
CA GLY A 170 -5.17 -22.40 -4.18
C GLY A 170 -3.79 -22.61 -4.80
N ALA A 171 -2.72 -22.44 -4.02
CA ALA A 171 -1.33 -22.52 -4.47
C ALA A 171 -0.43 -23.13 -3.41
N ASP A 172 0.67 -23.72 -3.86
CA ASP A 172 1.72 -24.22 -2.97
C ASP A 172 2.42 -23.06 -2.26
N VAL A 173 2.74 -23.26 -0.97
CA VAL A 173 3.43 -22.29 -0.13
C VAL A 173 4.65 -22.94 0.54
N LEU A 174 5.66 -22.14 0.82
CA LEU A 174 6.78 -22.56 1.64
C LEU A 174 6.44 -22.33 3.12
N VAL A 175 6.52 -23.37 3.95
CA VAL A 175 6.39 -23.25 5.40
C VAL A 175 7.76 -23.34 6.06
N ASN A 176 8.16 -22.31 6.78
CA ASN A 176 9.41 -22.22 7.52
C ASN A 176 9.14 -22.26 9.03
N ILE A 177 9.56 -23.32 9.70
CA ILE A 177 9.52 -23.43 11.16
C ILE A 177 10.88 -22.97 11.70
N ILE A 178 10.92 -21.81 12.37
CA ILE A 178 12.16 -21.06 12.64
C ILE A 178 13.02 -21.73 13.72
N GLU A 179 12.44 -22.17 14.86
CA GLU A 179 13.11 -22.89 15.94
C GLU A 179 14.40 -22.18 16.51
N ASP A 180 14.48 -20.85 16.47
CA ASP A 180 15.63 -20.09 16.95
C ASP A 180 15.58 -19.73 18.45
N GLY A 181 14.55 -20.20 19.16
CA GLY A 181 14.35 -20.00 20.59
C GLY A 181 13.99 -18.57 21.00
N LYS A 182 13.72 -17.67 20.06
CA LYS A 182 13.30 -16.30 20.36
C LYS A 182 11.80 -16.23 20.56
N ASP A 183 11.41 -15.51 21.61
CA ASP A 183 10.00 -15.16 21.81
C ASP A 183 9.53 -14.20 20.71
N ARG A 184 8.40 -14.54 20.11
CA ARG A 184 7.71 -13.69 19.14
C ARG A 184 6.30 -13.37 19.63
N TYR A 185 5.84 -12.18 19.33
CA TYR A 185 4.46 -11.78 19.64
C TYR A 185 3.41 -12.43 18.72
N TRP A 186 3.84 -12.94 17.56
CA TRP A 186 2.97 -13.57 16.56
C TRP A 186 3.08 -15.10 16.56
N VAL A 187 1.99 -15.76 16.19
CA VAL A 187 1.91 -17.23 16.02
C VAL A 187 2.16 -17.65 14.57
N VAL A 188 1.91 -16.77 13.63
CA VAL A 188 2.23 -16.94 12.22
C VAL A 188 2.59 -15.59 11.59
N ASN A 189 3.59 -15.61 10.72
CA ASN A 189 3.93 -14.52 9.79
C ASN A 189 3.81 -15.06 8.37
N VAL A 190 3.04 -14.39 7.53
CA VAL A 190 2.87 -14.75 6.12
C VAL A 190 3.41 -13.63 5.26
N ASP A 191 4.50 -13.91 4.55
CA ASP A 191 5.16 -12.97 3.65
C ASP A 191 4.70 -13.16 2.22
N TYR A 192 4.38 -12.06 1.56
CA TYR A 192 4.07 -11.98 0.13
C TYR A 192 5.30 -11.43 -0.60
N LYS A 193 5.96 -12.30 -1.36
CA LYS A 193 7.24 -12.00 -2.03
C LYS A 193 7.09 -12.03 -3.54
N ILE A 194 7.83 -11.17 -4.23
CA ILE A 194 8.04 -11.27 -5.67
C ILE A 194 9.46 -11.78 -5.96
N ILE A 195 9.66 -12.33 -7.15
CA ILE A 195 11.00 -12.51 -7.70
C ILE A 195 11.28 -11.30 -8.60
N ASP A 196 12.26 -10.48 -8.23
CA ASP A 196 12.63 -9.29 -9.00
C ASP A 196 13.43 -9.64 -10.27
N LYS A 197 13.70 -8.67 -11.13
CA LYS A 197 14.49 -8.88 -12.36
C LYS A 197 15.92 -9.36 -12.11
N LEU A 198 16.42 -9.23 -10.89
CA LEU A 198 17.72 -9.74 -10.48
C LEU A 198 17.64 -11.18 -9.97
N GLY A 199 16.47 -11.83 -10.04
CA GLY A 199 16.22 -13.18 -9.54
C GLY A 199 16.18 -13.27 -8.00
N GLN A 200 15.97 -12.16 -7.30
CA GLN A 200 15.95 -12.11 -5.84
C GLN A 200 14.52 -12.11 -5.32
N ALA A 201 14.25 -12.88 -4.27
CA ALA A 201 12.99 -12.84 -3.55
C ALA A 201 12.89 -11.55 -2.71
N ARG A 202 11.87 -10.73 -2.97
CA ARG A 202 11.63 -9.47 -2.27
C ARG A 202 10.30 -9.51 -1.55
N GLU A 203 10.33 -9.35 -0.25
CA GLU A 203 9.15 -9.18 0.59
C GLU A 203 8.51 -7.81 0.33
N ILE A 204 7.24 -7.82 -0.05
CA ILE A 204 6.48 -6.60 -0.36
C ILE A 204 5.48 -6.31 0.75
N ALA A 205 4.70 -7.30 1.15
CA ALA A 205 3.69 -7.20 2.18
C ALA A 205 3.77 -8.41 3.12
N CYS A 206 3.16 -8.30 4.29
CA CYS A 206 3.01 -9.42 5.20
C CYS A 206 1.70 -9.34 5.98
N ILE A 207 1.28 -10.49 6.54
CA ILE A 207 0.22 -10.60 7.54
C ILE A 207 0.78 -11.37 8.73
N GLN A 208 0.69 -10.79 9.94
CA GLN A 208 1.09 -11.45 11.19
C GLN A 208 -0.11 -11.59 12.11
N VAL A 209 -0.34 -12.78 12.65
CA VAL A 209 -1.37 -13.00 13.68
C VAL A 209 -0.71 -12.94 15.05
N ASP A 210 -1.02 -11.92 15.82
CA ASP A 210 -0.40 -11.53 17.09
C ASP A 210 -1.31 -11.85 18.27
N ILE A 211 -0.77 -12.56 19.23
CA ILE A 211 -1.41 -12.82 20.54
C ILE A 211 -0.57 -12.31 21.73
N GLY A 212 0.63 -11.81 21.44
CA GLY A 212 1.61 -11.43 22.46
C GLY A 212 1.55 -9.96 22.87
N ASN A 213 1.24 -9.05 21.94
CA ASN A 213 1.28 -7.63 22.24
C ASN A 213 0.07 -7.13 23.04
N ALA A 214 -1.12 -7.66 22.83
CA ALA A 214 -2.29 -7.22 23.58
C ALA A 214 -2.10 -7.41 25.11
N PRO A 215 -1.67 -8.56 25.65
CA PRO A 215 -1.33 -8.69 27.07
C PRO A 215 -0.13 -7.85 27.48
N ARG A 216 0.94 -7.79 26.69
CA ARG A 216 2.15 -7.00 26.96
C ARG A 216 1.85 -5.51 27.14
N LEU A 217 0.96 -4.97 26.31
CA LEU A 217 0.64 -3.55 26.25
C LEU A 217 -0.66 -3.20 27.00
N ASN A 218 -1.26 -4.18 27.69
CA ASN A 218 -2.49 -4.02 28.45
C ASN A 218 -3.67 -3.55 27.59
N ILE A 219 -3.74 -4.02 26.34
CA ILE A 219 -4.90 -3.82 25.48
C ILE A 219 -5.94 -4.87 25.87
N ARG A 220 -7.14 -4.44 26.27
CA ARG A 220 -8.18 -5.31 26.88
C ARG A 220 -9.55 -4.95 26.34
N TYR A 221 -10.44 -5.93 26.36
CA TYR A 221 -11.86 -5.73 26.12
C TYR A 221 -12.70 -6.50 27.16
N ILE A 222 -13.94 -6.06 27.35
CA ILE A 222 -14.92 -6.77 28.20
C ILE A 222 -15.73 -7.69 27.29
N ASP A 223 -15.68 -8.99 27.60
CA ASP A 223 -16.41 -10.02 26.85
C ASP A 223 -17.89 -10.09 27.27
N GLU A 224 -18.69 -10.92 26.58
CA GLU A 224 -20.13 -11.10 26.81
C GLU A 224 -20.46 -11.55 28.24
N ASP A 225 -19.58 -12.36 28.82
CA ASP A 225 -19.70 -12.87 30.19
C ASP A 225 -19.24 -11.90 31.27
N GLY A 226 -18.81 -10.67 30.87
CA GLY A 226 -18.26 -9.68 31.76
C GLY A 226 -16.78 -9.87 32.10
N SER A 227 -16.13 -10.94 31.61
CA SER A 227 -14.71 -11.16 31.83
C SER A 227 -13.86 -10.20 31.03
N VAL A 228 -12.66 -9.89 31.57
CA VAL A 228 -11.67 -9.08 30.88
C VAL A 228 -10.76 -10.01 30.08
N ARG A 229 -10.67 -9.75 28.76
CA ARG A 229 -9.84 -10.53 27.83
C ARG A 229 -8.92 -9.64 27.02
N HIS A 230 -7.93 -10.25 26.37
CA HIS A 230 -7.03 -9.62 25.41
C HIS A 230 -7.42 -9.99 23.99
N PRO A 231 -7.56 -9.02 23.06
CA PRO A 231 -7.86 -9.32 21.67
C PRO A 231 -6.67 -9.98 20.97
N ALA A 232 -6.93 -10.81 19.98
CA ALA A 232 -5.94 -11.12 18.96
C ALA A 232 -5.81 -9.93 18.00
N ILE A 233 -4.61 -9.67 17.49
CA ILE A 233 -4.34 -8.55 16.60
C ILE A 233 -3.74 -9.12 15.31
N ILE A 234 -4.12 -8.58 14.16
CA ILE A 234 -3.36 -8.80 12.92
C ILE A 234 -2.52 -7.55 12.67
N HIS A 235 -1.27 -7.74 12.25
CA HIS A 235 -0.43 -6.70 11.69
C HIS A 235 -0.34 -6.91 10.19
N SER A 236 -0.61 -5.88 9.40
CA SER A 236 -0.42 -5.92 7.96
C SER A 236 -0.23 -4.53 7.40
N ALA A 237 0.59 -4.42 6.36
CA ALA A 237 0.66 -3.24 5.51
C ALA A 237 0.09 -3.59 4.14
N ILE A 238 -0.98 -2.90 3.71
CA ILE A 238 -1.67 -3.16 2.45
C ILE A 238 -1.65 -1.89 1.59
N PRO A 239 -1.04 -1.91 0.42
CA PRO A 239 -0.49 -3.04 -0.39
C PRO A 239 0.97 -3.43 -0.08
N GLY A 240 1.48 -3.10 1.05
CA GLY A 240 2.87 -3.10 1.47
C GLY A 240 3.36 -1.67 1.71
N GLY A 241 4.63 -1.48 2.09
CA GLY A 241 5.20 -0.13 2.16
C GLY A 241 5.03 0.60 0.84
N ILE A 242 4.70 1.90 0.87
CA ILE A 242 4.39 2.68 -0.35
C ILE A 242 5.55 2.62 -1.33
N GLU A 243 6.78 2.78 -0.86
CA GLU A 243 7.98 2.74 -1.69
C GLU A 243 8.24 1.32 -2.23
N ARG A 244 7.94 0.27 -1.46
CA ARG A 244 8.04 -1.12 -1.95
C ARG A 244 7.01 -1.41 -3.04
N TYR A 245 5.80 -0.88 -2.91
CA TYR A 245 4.79 -0.99 -3.97
C TYR A 245 5.23 -0.26 -5.25
N LEU A 246 5.82 0.93 -5.12
CA LEU A 246 6.43 1.61 -6.26
C LEU A 246 7.59 0.80 -6.86
N TYR A 247 8.40 0.12 -6.02
CA TYR A 247 9.46 -0.74 -6.52
C TYR A 247 8.94 -1.83 -7.45
N ILE A 248 7.88 -2.55 -7.08
CA ILE A 248 7.34 -3.63 -7.93
C ILE A 248 6.75 -3.11 -9.24
N LEU A 249 6.19 -1.91 -9.26
CA LEU A 249 5.70 -1.26 -10.47
C LEU A 249 6.87 -0.92 -11.42
N PHE A 250 7.96 -0.35 -10.89
CA PHE A 250 9.12 0.02 -11.70
C PHE A 250 9.97 -1.19 -12.09
N ASP A 251 10.08 -2.21 -11.25
CA ASP A 251 10.77 -3.46 -11.60
C ASP A 251 10.08 -4.19 -12.77
N ASN A 252 8.79 -3.95 -13.00
CA ASN A 252 8.01 -4.52 -14.10
C ASN A 252 7.58 -3.47 -15.14
N PHE A 253 8.32 -2.36 -15.22
CA PHE A 253 7.92 -1.18 -15.97
C PHE A 253 7.69 -1.41 -17.47
N GLU A 254 8.32 -2.41 -18.07
CA GLU A 254 8.08 -2.79 -19.48
C GLU A 254 6.65 -3.28 -19.76
N LYS A 255 5.91 -3.72 -18.74
CA LYS A 255 4.48 -4.04 -18.84
C LYS A 255 3.59 -2.78 -18.73
N GLY A 256 4.21 -1.61 -18.56
CA GLY A 256 3.53 -0.33 -18.31
C GLY A 256 2.98 -0.21 -16.90
N LEU A 257 2.81 1.03 -16.44
CA LEU A 257 2.09 1.31 -15.19
C LEU A 257 0.60 1.00 -15.35
N PRO A 258 -0.12 0.66 -14.26
CA PRO A 258 -1.58 0.74 -14.24
C PRO A 258 -2.07 2.09 -14.74
N LEU A 259 -3.12 2.11 -15.54
CA LEU A 259 -3.58 3.31 -16.22
C LEU A 259 -3.85 4.48 -15.25
N TRP A 260 -4.46 4.19 -14.10
CA TRP A 260 -4.77 5.19 -13.08
C TRP A 260 -3.52 5.81 -12.42
N LEU A 261 -2.36 5.12 -12.46
CA LEU A 261 -1.07 5.62 -11.95
C LEU A 261 -0.27 6.39 -13.00
N CYS A 262 -0.60 6.29 -14.29
CA CYS A 262 0.08 7.06 -15.33
C CYS A 262 -0.07 8.56 -15.05
N PRO A 263 1.01 9.36 -14.96
CA PRO A 263 0.92 10.81 -14.77
C PRO A 263 0.06 11.49 -15.84
N VAL A 264 0.13 10.98 -17.08
CA VAL A 264 -0.67 11.37 -18.23
C VAL A 264 -1.19 10.11 -18.90
N GLN A 265 -2.50 10.00 -19.11
CA GLN A 265 -3.10 8.86 -19.79
C GLN A 265 -3.23 9.09 -21.30
N ILE A 266 -3.54 10.31 -21.71
CA ILE A 266 -3.71 10.67 -23.12
C ILE A 266 -2.90 11.92 -23.41
N ARG A 267 -2.14 11.89 -24.52
CA ARG A 267 -1.53 13.12 -25.07
C ARG A 267 -2.04 13.37 -26.48
N LEU A 268 -2.70 14.52 -26.66
CA LEU A 268 -3.16 15.00 -27.96
C LEU A 268 -1.99 15.63 -28.71
N LEU A 269 -1.81 15.27 -29.97
CA LEU A 269 -0.68 15.66 -30.82
C LEU A 269 -1.21 16.41 -32.05
N PRO A 270 -1.53 17.73 -31.95
CA PRO A 270 -1.96 18.51 -33.10
C PRO A 270 -0.90 18.49 -34.20
N VAL A 271 -1.32 18.27 -35.46
CA VAL A 271 -0.42 18.21 -36.62
C VAL A 271 0.11 19.60 -37.01
N GLY A 272 -0.63 20.66 -36.65
CA GLY A 272 -0.27 22.06 -36.89
C GLY A 272 -0.84 22.95 -35.80
N ALA A 273 -0.41 24.21 -35.75
CA ALA A 273 -0.85 25.18 -34.76
C ALA A 273 -2.36 25.46 -34.84
N GLU A 274 -2.94 25.35 -36.02
CA GLU A 274 -4.37 25.55 -36.31
C GLU A 274 -5.29 24.54 -35.56
N PHE A 275 -4.75 23.40 -35.11
CA PHE A 275 -5.50 22.37 -34.38
C PHE A 275 -5.36 22.47 -32.86
N ILE A 276 -4.53 23.38 -32.33
CA ILE A 276 -4.30 23.50 -30.88
C ILE A 276 -5.57 23.92 -30.15
N GLU A 277 -6.31 24.90 -30.69
CA GLU A 277 -7.55 25.38 -30.07
C GLU A 277 -8.60 24.25 -29.96
N GLU A 278 -8.68 23.37 -30.97
CA GLU A 278 -9.58 22.23 -30.93
C GLU A 278 -9.14 21.20 -29.89
N CYS A 279 -7.83 20.95 -29.75
CA CYS A 279 -7.30 20.12 -28.67
C CYS A 279 -7.67 20.68 -27.29
N GLN A 280 -7.59 22.00 -27.10
CA GLN A 280 -7.97 22.66 -25.85
C GLN A 280 -9.48 22.50 -25.55
N ARG A 281 -10.34 22.60 -26.57
CA ARG A 281 -11.77 22.32 -26.44
C ARG A 281 -12.04 20.86 -26.03
N LEU A 282 -11.28 19.93 -26.57
CA LEU A 282 -11.39 18.52 -26.20
C LEU A 282 -10.96 18.27 -24.73
N VAL A 283 -9.86 18.87 -24.29
CA VAL A 283 -9.42 18.78 -22.87
C VAL A 283 -10.51 19.35 -21.95
N GLU A 284 -11.05 20.53 -22.27
CA GLU A 284 -12.13 21.14 -21.47
C GLU A 284 -13.39 20.29 -21.46
N LYS A 285 -13.74 19.67 -22.59
CA LYS A 285 -14.91 18.78 -22.71
C LYS A 285 -14.82 17.57 -21.78
N TYR A 286 -13.63 17.02 -21.55
CA TYR A 286 -13.40 15.80 -20.77
C TYR A 286 -12.83 16.06 -19.37
N LYS A 287 -12.76 17.33 -18.91
CA LYS A 287 -12.16 17.73 -17.64
C LYS A 287 -12.78 17.09 -16.39
N ASP A 288 -14.07 16.71 -16.46
CA ASP A 288 -14.79 16.11 -15.33
C ASP A 288 -14.61 14.58 -15.25
N LEU A 289 -13.91 13.98 -16.23
CA LEU A 289 -13.56 12.58 -16.20
C LEU A 289 -12.27 12.36 -15.37
N PRO A 290 -12.11 11.20 -14.71
CA PRO A 290 -10.90 10.87 -13.95
C PRO A 290 -9.72 10.54 -14.87
N LEU A 291 -9.46 11.36 -15.87
CA LEU A 291 -8.39 11.21 -16.86
C LEU A 291 -7.53 12.46 -16.92
N ARG A 292 -6.23 12.27 -17.04
CA ARG A 292 -5.22 13.34 -17.24
C ARG A 292 -4.84 13.38 -18.71
N ILE A 293 -5.35 14.39 -19.42
CA ILE A 293 -5.16 14.61 -20.86
C ILE A 293 -4.22 15.79 -21.07
N GLU A 294 -3.22 15.64 -21.91
CA GLU A 294 -2.26 16.68 -22.31
C GLU A 294 -2.33 17.04 -23.78
N ILE A 295 -1.77 18.19 -24.12
CA ILE A 295 -1.63 18.68 -25.49
C ILE A 295 -0.15 18.96 -25.75
N ASP A 296 0.44 18.31 -26.73
CA ASP A 296 1.78 18.71 -27.22
C ASP A 296 1.65 19.85 -28.23
N ASP A 297 1.55 21.07 -27.68
CA ASP A 297 1.36 22.32 -28.42
C ASP A 297 2.64 22.88 -29.02
N ARG A 298 3.78 22.21 -28.86
CA ARG A 298 5.08 22.66 -29.37
C ARG A 298 5.09 22.71 -30.92
N SER A 299 5.79 23.73 -31.46
CA SER A 299 5.96 23.89 -32.89
C SER A 299 7.06 22.97 -33.43
N VAL A 300 6.80 21.65 -33.40
CA VAL A 300 7.69 20.58 -33.88
C VAL A 300 6.91 19.55 -34.68
N SER A 301 7.61 18.69 -35.42
CA SER A 301 6.95 17.63 -36.20
C SER A 301 6.19 16.63 -35.31
N VAL A 302 5.14 16.02 -35.87
CA VAL A 302 4.37 14.94 -35.19
C VAL A 302 5.29 13.80 -34.73
N SER A 303 6.29 13.44 -35.53
CA SER A 303 7.28 12.42 -35.14
C SER A 303 8.08 12.83 -33.88
N SER A 304 8.43 14.12 -33.75
CA SER A 304 9.10 14.61 -32.52
C SER A 304 8.16 14.61 -31.32
N LYS A 305 6.89 14.94 -31.51
CA LYS A 305 5.84 14.85 -30.46
C LYS A 305 5.62 13.40 -30.00
N LEU A 306 5.51 12.47 -30.96
CA LEU A 306 5.40 11.03 -30.66
C LEU A 306 6.61 10.49 -29.89
N LYS A 307 7.83 10.92 -30.29
CA LYS A 307 9.06 10.52 -29.60
C LYS A 307 9.07 10.98 -28.14
N LEU A 308 8.71 12.24 -27.86
CA LEU A 308 8.61 12.74 -26.50
C LEU A 308 7.54 11.99 -25.70
N ALA A 309 6.34 11.86 -26.26
CA ALA A 309 5.27 11.14 -25.59
C ALA A 309 5.63 9.68 -25.28
N HIS A 310 6.47 9.05 -26.10
CA HIS A 310 7.05 7.75 -25.80
C HIS A 310 8.08 7.80 -24.67
N GLN A 311 8.98 8.79 -24.68
CA GLN A 311 9.97 8.99 -23.63
C GLN A 311 9.32 9.28 -22.26
N ASP A 312 8.19 9.99 -22.26
CA ASP A 312 7.39 10.30 -21.07
C ASP A 312 6.46 9.15 -20.67
N TYR A 313 6.54 8.02 -21.37
CA TYR A 313 5.72 6.81 -21.11
C TYR A 313 4.21 7.07 -21.15
N VAL A 314 3.75 8.02 -21.93
CA VAL A 314 2.32 8.26 -22.12
C VAL A 314 1.70 7.06 -22.85
N PRO A 315 0.71 6.35 -22.27
CA PRO A 315 0.17 5.14 -22.89
C PRO A 315 -0.58 5.42 -24.18
N HIS A 316 -1.37 6.50 -24.25
CA HIS A 316 -2.20 6.81 -25.43
C HIS A 316 -1.79 8.14 -26.07
N LYS A 317 -1.37 8.08 -27.34
CA LYS A 317 -0.98 9.22 -28.16
C LYS A 317 -2.00 9.34 -29.29
N VAL A 318 -2.67 10.49 -29.38
CA VAL A 318 -3.72 10.73 -30.38
C VAL A 318 -3.32 11.91 -31.24
N VAL A 319 -3.06 11.65 -32.50
CA VAL A 319 -2.78 12.70 -33.50
C VAL A 319 -4.10 13.40 -33.83
N ILE A 320 -4.06 14.74 -33.89
CA ILE A 320 -5.24 15.56 -34.20
C ILE A 320 -4.94 16.41 -35.42
N GLY A 321 -5.69 16.16 -36.48
CA GLY A 321 -5.65 16.87 -37.76
C GLY A 321 -7.04 16.98 -38.36
N GLN A 322 -7.12 17.36 -39.65
CA GLN A 322 -8.38 17.58 -40.35
C GLN A 322 -9.25 16.31 -40.45
N GLN A 323 -8.63 15.13 -40.56
CA GLN A 323 -9.36 13.87 -40.64
C GLN A 323 -10.15 13.60 -39.38
N GLU A 324 -9.50 13.73 -38.20
CA GLU A 324 -10.12 13.51 -36.89
C GLU A 324 -11.30 14.48 -36.66
N ILE A 325 -11.15 15.74 -37.13
CA ILE A 325 -12.24 16.72 -37.07
C ILE A 325 -13.42 16.25 -37.94
N ASN A 326 -13.14 15.84 -39.18
CA ASN A 326 -14.18 15.38 -40.11
C ASN A 326 -14.95 14.16 -39.61
N ASP A 327 -14.25 13.26 -38.90
CA ASP A 327 -14.81 12.07 -38.27
C ASP A 327 -15.43 12.37 -36.88
N ASN A 328 -15.52 13.66 -36.54
CA ASN A 328 -16.08 14.11 -35.27
C ASN A 328 -15.41 13.42 -34.02
N PHE A 329 -14.11 13.15 -34.11
CA PHE A 329 -13.29 12.52 -33.09
C PHE A 329 -13.82 11.17 -32.58
N SER A 330 -14.41 10.36 -33.47
CA SER A 330 -15.05 9.09 -33.09
C SER A 330 -14.11 8.16 -32.33
N ASP A 331 -12.88 7.99 -32.82
CA ASP A 331 -11.85 7.13 -32.18
C ASP A 331 -11.43 7.65 -30.83
N LEU A 332 -11.23 8.97 -30.69
CA LEU A 332 -10.90 9.59 -29.41
C LEU A 332 -12.05 9.45 -28.41
N LYS A 333 -13.31 9.61 -28.83
CA LYS A 333 -14.47 9.42 -27.94
C LYS A 333 -14.53 7.99 -27.40
N ASN A 334 -14.42 7.00 -28.30
CA ASN A 334 -14.40 5.60 -27.91
C ASN A 334 -13.22 5.28 -26.95
N LEU A 335 -12.04 5.84 -27.24
CA LEU A 335 -10.88 5.69 -26.37
C LEU A 335 -11.14 6.29 -24.98
N VAL A 336 -11.62 7.52 -24.91
CA VAL A 336 -11.90 8.22 -23.64
C VAL A 336 -12.93 7.46 -22.81
N GLU A 337 -14.03 7.00 -23.41
CA GLU A 337 -15.06 6.21 -22.73
C GLU A 337 -14.49 4.90 -22.17
N LYS A 338 -13.69 4.19 -22.97
CA LYS A 338 -13.01 2.97 -22.54
C LYS A 338 -12.10 3.23 -21.35
N LEU A 339 -11.21 4.24 -21.44
CA LEU A 339 -10.24 4.55 -20.40
C LEU A 339 -10.90 5.07 -19.12
N ALA A 340 -11.94 5.89 -19.24
CA ALA A 340 -12.72 6.35 -18.09
C ALA A 340 -13.41 5.17 -17.35
N SER A 341 -13.87 4.16 -18.10
CA SER A 341 -14.41 2.94 -17.51
C SER A 341 -13.33 2.10 -16.82
N GLU A 342 -12.13 2.01 -17.40
CA GLU A 342 -11.00 1.25 -16.83
C GLU A 342 -10.50 1.83 -15.51
N VAL A 343 -10.46 3.18 -15.37
CA VAL A 343 -10.02 3.84 -14.14
C VAL A 343 -11.15 4.11 -13.15
N LYS A 344 -12.37 3.65 -13.43
CA LYS A 344 -13.54 3.90 -12.59
C LYS A 344 -13.34 3.28 -11.19
N GLY A 345 -13.52 4.11 -10.16
CA GLY A 345 -13.35 3.68 -8.77
C GLY A 345 -11.92 3.70 -8.27
N MET A 346 -10.93 3.92 -9.14
CA MET A 346 -9.53 4.07 -8.74
C MET A 346 -9.26 5.50 -8.24
N PRO A 347 -8.26 5.69 -7.35
CA PRO A 347 -7.90 7.02 -6.88
C PRO A 347 -7.52 7.94 -8.03
N TYR A 348 -8.01 9.19 -7.95
CA TYR A 348 -7.75 10.23 -8.94
C TYR A 348 -7.29 11.52 -8.27
N ILE A 349 -6.27 12.14 -8.86
CA ILE A 349 -5.82 13.49 -8.50
C ILE A 349 -5.84 14.32 -9.78
N CYS A 350 -6.54 15.46 -9.74
CA CYS A 350 -6.49 16.42 -10.82
C CYS A 350 -5.07 16.97 -10.98
N ARG A 351 -4.70 17.37 -12.18
CA ARG A 351 -3.40 18.00 -12.44
C ARG A 351 -3.38 19.43 -11.95
N ASP A 352 -2.26 19.81 -11.32
CA ASP A 352 -2.01 21.17 -10.85
C ASP A 352 -1.21 22.00 -11.87
N TRP A 353 -0.84 21.41 -13.01
CA TRP A 353 -0.07 22.08 -14.07
C TRP A 353 -0.86 22.16 -15.39
N PRO A 354 -0.52 23.12 -16.29
CA PRO A 354 -1.20 23.30 -17.56
C PRO A 354 -1.24 22.04 -18.42
N ALA A 355 -2.32 21.87 -19.18
CA ALA A 355 -2.44 20.78 -20.15
C ALA A 355 -1.45 20.92 -21.31
N ASP A 356 -1.07 22.15 -21.67
CA ASP A 356 -0.13 22.44 -22.76
C ASP A 356 1.31 22.10 -22.34
N VAL A 357 1.97 21.20 -23.07
CA VAL A 357 3.35 20.75 -22.77
C VAL A 357 4.35 21.91 -22.82
N SER A 358 4.16 22.91 -23.69
CA SER A 358 5.04 24.08 -23.77
C SER A 358 5.04 24.95 -22.51
N ARG A 359 4.02 24.82 -21.64
CA ARG A 359 3.85 25.59 -20.41
C ARG A 359 4.23 24.81 -19.15
N GLN A 360 4.65 23.58 -19.30
CA GLN A 360 5.10 22.75 -18.18
C GLN A 360 6.55 23.08 -17.81
N PRO A 361 6.95 22.95 -16.54
CA PRO A 361 8.29 23.27 -16.08
C PRO A 361 9.38 22.34 -16.65
#